data_608edc2ead5b8b8534a0a33739b0ea29
#
_entry.id   608edc2ead5b8b8534a0a33739b0ea29
#
_cell.length_a   1.000
_cell.length_b   1.000
_cell.length_c   1.000
_cell.angle_alpha   90.00
_cell.angle_beta   90.00
_cell.angle_gamma   90.00
#
_symmetry.space_group_name_H-M   'P 1'
#
loop_
_entity.id
_entity.type
_entity.pdbx_description
1 polymer ?
#
loop_
_entity_poly.entity_id
_entity_poly.type
_entity_poly.pdbx_seq_one_letter_code
_entity_poly.pdbx_strand_id
1 'polypeptide(L)'
;MKYNLSIQTAVIFEIQEAFNWYEEQKEGLGYELLEEIEACYELLKTYPERYSYINQFYRRIKTQRFPYLLIYEIEGDDIIINSVRHIRRDRY
;
A
#
# COMPACT_ATOMS: atom_id res chain seq x y z
N MET A 1 -15.16 11.01 9.53
CA MET A 1 -15.38 9.65 9.99
C MET A 1 -14.26 8.74 9.50
N LYS A 2 -13.71 7.92 10.38
CA LYS A 2 -12.62 7.02 10.00
C LYS A 2 -13.15 5.69 9.50
N TYR A 3 -12.47 5.15 8.51
CA TYR A 3 -12.75 3.83 7.98
C TYR A 3 -11.91 2.78 8.70
N ASN A 4 -12.38 1.54 8.68
CA ASN A 4 -11.59 0.41 9.15
C ASN A 4 -10.69 -0.05 8.02
N LEU A 5 -9.46 -0.44 8.34
CA LEU A 5 -8.53 -0.90 7.33
C LEU A 5 -8.13 -2.34 7.60
N SER A 6 -8.22 -3.18 6.61
CA SER A 6 -7.77 -4.56 6.69
C SER A 6 -6.81 -4.84 5.55
N ILE A 7 -5.91 -5.81 5.78
CA ILE A 7 -4.84 -6.14 4.87
C ILE A 7 -4.95 -7.62 4.55
N GLN A 8 -5.04 -7.95 3.27
CA GLN A 8 -5.11 -9.35 2.85
C GLN A 8 -3.80 -10.06 3.16
N THR A 9 -3.89 -11.35 3.46
CA THR A 9 -2.72 -12.14 3.85
C THR A 9 -1.60 -12.06 2.81
N ALA A 10 -1.95 -12.12 1.54
CA ALA A 10 -0.96 -12.04 0.46
C ALA A 10 -0.17 -10.74 0.50
N VAL A 11 -0.80 -9.64 0.94
CA VAL A 11 -0.14 -8.34 1.02
C VAL A 11 0.96 -8.35 2.07
N ILE A 12 0.75 -9.06 3.16
CA ILE A 12 1.75 -9.17 4.22
C ILE A 12 3.04 -9.75 3.66
N PHE A 13 2.93 -10.77 2.82
CA PHE A 13 4.10 -11.37 2.17
C PHE A 13 4.73 -10.44 1.16
N GLU A 14 3.92 -9.69 0.41
CA GLU A 14 4.44 -8.71 -0.54
C GLU A 14 5.25 -7.63 0.16
N ILE A 15 4.74 -7.14 1.30
CA ILE A 15 5.44 -6.13 2.09
C ILE A 15 6.73 -6.69 2.67
N GLN A 16 6.68 -7.91 3.19
CA GLN A 16 7.85 -8.56 3.77
C GLN A 16 8.95 -8.71 2.74
N GLU A 17 8.60 -9.12 1.54
CA GLU A 17 9.55 -9.29 0.45
C GLU A 17 10.21 -7.96 0.07
N ALA A 18 9.38 -6.91 -0.04
CA ALA A 18 9.89 -5.58 -0.35
C ALA A 18 10.81 -5.08 0.77
N PHE A 19 10.40 -5.28 2.02
CA PHE A 19 11.21 -4.91 3.18
C PHE A 19 12.58 -5.58 3.14
N ASN A 20 12.58 -6.89 2.92
CA ASN A 20 13.83 -7.65 2.88
C ASN A 20 14.77 -7.15 1.80
N TRP A 21 14.22 -6.85 0.61
CA TRP A 21 15.03 -6.37 -0.49
C TRP A 21 15.72 -5.06 -0.15
N TYR A 22 14.98 -4.11 0.45
CA TYR A 22 15.56 -2.81 0.79
C TYR A 22 16.54 -2.90 1.96
N GLU A 23 16.28 -3.77 2.93
CA GLU A 23 17.24 -3.96 4.03
C GLU A 23 18.56 -4.51 3.52
N GLU A 24 18.53 -5.34 2.49
CA GLU A 24 19.75 -5.85 1.87
C GLU A 24 20.55 -4.77 1.16
N GLN A 25 19.86 -3.74 0.65
CA GLN A 25 20.52 -2.63 -0.01
C GLN A 25 21.19 -1.70 0.98
N LYS A 26 20.52 -1.44 2.10
CA LYS A 26 21.02 -0.56 3.13
C LYS A 26 20.25 -0.77 4.41
N GLU A 27 20.98 -0.94 5.51
CA GLU A 27 20.36 -1.11 6.82
C GLU A 27 19.43 0.06 7.14
N GLY A 28 18.23 -0.24 7.59
CA GLY A 28 17.21 0.75 7.92
C GLY A 28 16.31 1.17 6.77
N LEU A 29 16.70 0.86 5.54
CA LEU A 29 15.93 1.32 4.37
C LEU A 29 14.57 0.65 4.28
N GLY A 30 14.48 -0.62 4.66
CA GLY A 30 13.21 -1.33 4.71
C GLY A 30 12.25 -0.70 5.71
N TYR A 31 12.77 -0.25 6.84
CA TYR A 31 11.94 0.43 7.84
C TYR A 31 11.41 1.76 7.32
N GLU A 32 12.19 2.48 6.51
CA GLU A 32 11.71 3.70 5.88
C GLU A 32 10.56 3.41 4.93
N LEU A 33 10.63 2.30 4.20
CA LEU A 33 9.52 1.87 3.34
C LEU A 33 8.27 1.60 4.18
N LEU A 34 8.42 0.88 5.30
CA LEU A 34 7.30 0.57 6.16
C LEU A 34 6.64 1.84 6.70
N GLU A 35 7.44 2.86 7.03
CA GLU A 35 6.89 4.13 7.50
C GLU A 35 6.04 4.78 6.42
N GLU A 36 6.46 4.73 5.16
CA GLU A 36 5.67 5.31 4.08
C GLU A 36 4.38 4.53 3.84
N ILE A 37 4.44 3.21 3.96
CA ILE A 37 3.24 2.38 3.84
C ILE A 37 2.26 2.71 4.97
N GLU A 38 2.76 2.85 6.19
CA GLU A 38 1.93 3.22 7.33
C GLU A 38 1.28 4.59 7.13
N ALA A 39 2.03 5.54 6.59
CA ALA A 39 1.49 6.86 6.28
C ALA A 39 0.35 6.77 5.26
N CYS A 40 0.49 5.90 4.26
CA CYS A 40 -0.58 5.64 3.31
C CYS A 40 -1.82 5.10 4.00
N TYR A 41 -1.65 4.15 4.92
CA TYR A 41 -2.78 3.59 5.67
C TYR A 41 -3.54 4.70 6.42
N GLU A 42 -2.83 5.62 7.06
CA GLU A 42 -3.48 6.70 7.79
C GLU A 42 -4.27 7.61 6.87
N LEU A 43 -3.72 7.91 5.70
CA LEU A 43 -4.43 8.72 4.71
C LEU A 43 -5.69 8.00 4.21
N LEU A 44 -5.60 6.70 3.97
CA LEU A 44 -6.73 5.92 3.50
C LEU A 44 -7.84 5.81 4.53
N LYS A 45 -7.48 5.71 5.80
CA LYS A 45 -8.48 5.65 6.88
C LYS A 45 -9.31 6.93 6.96
N THR A 46 -8.76 8.04 6.50
CA THR A 46 -9.42 9.34 6.58
C THR A 46 -10.04 9.75 5.26
N TYR A 47 -9.33 9.56 4.14
CA TYR A 47 -9.76 10.07 2.82
C TYR A 47 -9.67 9.01 1.73
N PRO A 48 -10.31 7.84 1.88
CA PRO A 48 -10.14 6.77 0.89
C PRO A 48 -10.70 7.09 -0.49
N GLU A 49 -11.65 8.02 -0.57
CA GLU A 49 -12.29 8.36 -1.83
C GLU A 49 -11.54 9.44 -2.61
N ARG A 50 -10.47 9.97 -2.04
CA ARG A 50 -9.67 11.01 -2.70
C ARG A 50 -8.84 10.48 -3.87
N TYR A 51 -8.50 9.21 -3.84
CA TYR A 51 -7.50 8.64 -4.75
C TYR A 51 -8.15 8.01 -5.98
N SER A 52 -7.37 7.94 -7.07
CA SER A 52 -7.87 7.54 -8.38
C SER A 52 -8.14 6.05 -8.49
N TYR A 53 -9.13 5.72 -9.28
CA TYR A 53 -9.41 4.34 -9.68
C TYR A 53 -8.36 3.86 -10.68
N ILE A 54 -8.01 2.58 -10.58
CA ILE A 54 -7.24 1.90 -11.63
C ILE A 54 -8.17 1.11 -12.54
N ASN A 55 -9.38 0.77 -12.04
CA ASN A 55 -10.44 0.12 -12.83
C ASN A 55 -11.76 0.41 -12.14
N GLN A 56 -12.82 -0.37 -12.44
CA GLN A 56 -14.14 -0.14 -11.87
C GLN A 56 -14.22 -0.37 -10.37
N PHE A 57 -13.31 -1.17 -9.82
CA PHE A 57 -13.44 -1.65 -8.44
C PHE A 57 -12.34 -1.17 -7.51
N TYR A 58 -11.15 -0.95 -8.02
CA TYR A 58 -9.97 -0.71 -7.21
C TYR A 58 -9.40 0.68 -7.40
N ARG A 59 -8.90 1.23 -6.30
CA ARG A 59 -8.18 2.49 -6.29
C ARG A 59 -6.72 2.25 -5.93
N ARG A 60 -5.91 3.28 -6.08
CA ARG A 60 -4.50 3.18 -5.76
C ARG A 60 -4.04 4.42 -5.00
N ILE A 61 -3.06 4.22 -4.11
CA ILE A 61 -2.30 5.31 -3.49
C ILE A 61 -0.83 4.96 -3.62
N LYS A 62 0.00 5.97 -3.92
CA LYS A 62 1.44 5.78 -4.12
C LYS A 62 2.19 6.21 -2.87
N THR A 63 3.24 5.45 -2.49
CA THR A 63 4.19 5.88 -1.48
C THR A 63 4.95 7.09 -2.00
N GLN A 64 5.59 7.86 -1.10
CA GLN A 64 6.23 9.12 -1.51
C GLN A 64 7.56 8.91 -2.24
N ARG A 65 8.59 8.41 -1.52
CA ARG A 65 9.91 8.20 -2.12
C ARG A 65 10.04 6.86 -2.79
N PHE A 66 9.42 5.85 -2.22
CA PHE A 66 9.53 4.50 -2.73
C PHE A 66 8.54 4.29 -3.88
N PRO A 67 8.91 3.49 -4.89
CA PRO A 67 8.06 3.30 -6.07
C PRO A 67 7.05 2.18 -5.88
N TYR A 68 6.16 2.34 -4.91
CA TYR A 68 5.13 1.34 -4.63
C TYR A 68 3.74 1.92 -4.73
N LEU A 69 2.83 1.07 -5.17
CA LEU A 69 1.40 1.36 -5.20
C LEU A 69 0.69 0.42 -4.24
N LEU A 70 -0.17 0.98 -3.41
CA LEU A 70 -1.11 0.20 -2.61
C LEU A 70 -2.42 0.19 -3.37
N ILE A 71 -2.91 -0.99 -3.68
CA ILE A 71 -4.17 -1.17 -4.41
C ILE A 71 -5.21 -1.62 -3.41
N TYR A 72 -6.33 -0.91 -3.40
CA TYR A 72 -7.34 -1.13 -2.37
C TYR A 72 -8.74 -0.96 -2.93
N GLU A 73 -9.70 -1.44 -2.17
CA GLU A 73 -11.12 -1.23 -2.46
C GLU A 73 -11.83 -0.74 -1.21
N ILE A 74 -12.98 -0.14 -1.41
CA ILE A 74 -13.82 0.35 -0.33
C ILE A 74 -15.09 -0.47 -0.32
N GLU A 75 -15.39 -1.11 0.82
CA GLU A 75 -16.66 -1.83 1.00
C GLU A 75 -17.32 -1.28 2.26
N GLY A 76 -18.36 -0.45 2.07
CA GLY A 76 -18.99 0.20 3.20
C GLY A 76 -18.00 1.07 3.95
N ASP A 77 -17.76 0.75 5.20
CA ASP A 77 -16.80 1.48 6.04
C ASP A 77 -15.43 0.81 6.09
N ASP A 78 -15.22 -0.20 5.26
CA ASP A 78 -13.98 -0.97 5.27
C ASP A 78 -13.12 -0.65 4.07
N ILE A 79 -11.83 -0.42 4.34
CA ILE A 79 -10.80 -0.31 3.31
C ILE A 79 -10.06 -1.64 3.30
N ILE A 80 -9.99 -2.27 2.15
CA ILE A 80 -9.31 -3.56 2.02
C ILE A 80 -8.10 -3.38 1.12
N ILE A 81 -6.92 -3.59 1.67
CA ILE A 81 -5.68 -3.53 0.90
C ILE A 81 -5.50 -4.86 0.17
N ASN A 82 -5.56 -4.82 -1.14
CA ASN A 82 -5.49 -6.02 -1.98
C ASN A 82 -4.10 -6.34 -2.49
N SER A 83 -3.25 -5.31 -2.64
CA SER A 83 -1.91 -5.54 -3.17
C SER A 83 -1.00 -4.37 -2.86
N VAL A 84 0.29 -4.66 -2.68
CA VAL A 84 1.35 -3.65 -2.62
C VAL A 84 2.34 -4.03 -3.71
N ARG A 85 2.48 -3.19 -4.73
CA ARG A 85 3.23 -3.53 -5.93
C ARG A 85 4.24 -2.47 -6.30
N HIS A 86 5.41 -2.94 -6.74
CA HIS A 86 6.45 -2.07 -7.27
C HIS A 86 6.01 -1.55 -8.64
N ILE A 87 6.14 -0.25 -8.86
CA ILE A 87 5.65 0.40 -10.08
C ILE A 87 6.31 -0.16 -11.34
N ARG A 88 7.58 -0.50 -11.26
CA ARG A 88 8.34 -0.95 -12.44
C ARG A 88 8.49 -2.44 -12.56
N ARG A 89 8.59 -3.15 -11.44
CA ARG A 89 8.88 -4.59 -11.47
C ARG A 89 7.65 -5.43 -11.68
N ASP A 90 6.50 -4.96 -11.18
CA ASP A 90 5.23 -5.68 -11.33
C ASP A 90 4.48 -5.07 -12.49
N ARG A 91 4.46 -5.78 -13.60
CA ARG A 91 3.72 -5.33 -14.78
C ARG A 91 2.40 -6.05 -14.86
N TYR A 92 1.40 -5.32 -15.26
CA TYR A 92 0.05 -5.83 -15.39
C TYR A 92 -0.31 -6.04 -16.84
#